data_beaa4a6f5f4ef4184316d425d0555589
#
_entry.id   beaa4a6f5f4ef4184316d425d0555589
#
_cell.length_a   1.000
_cell.length_b   1.000
_cell.length_c   1.000
_cell.angle_alpha   90.00
_cell.angle_beta   90.00
_cell.angle_gamma   90.00
#
_symmetry.space_group_name_H-M   'P 1'
#
loop_
_entity.id
_entity.type
_entity.pdbx_description
1 polymer ?
#
loop_
_entity_poly.entity_id
_entity_poly.type
_entity_poly.pdbx_seq_one_letter_code
_entity_poly.pdbx_strand_id
1 'polypeptide(L)'
;MYLDGEQLQWCWSQLKRDFQKLIDSPDNCVKRMGHDLMRQERALFECWRQYKAGEIKWKTFQKYALPIRKEVQYLLLRGRWSKSKKLVGFCQELHKNRDHLWTFARIQGIEPTNTAAERALRPAVIYRKLSFGTQSAKGSRFVERMLTMSETCRLHNRNAYQFLIEAMQAKFSGAPAPSLLPADYQPTVKAA
;
A
#
# COMPACT_ATOMS: atom_id res chain seq x y z
N MET A 1 -14.39 -5.50 5.39
CA MET A 1 -14.79 -4.15 4.95
C MET A 1 -14.46 -4.08 3.46
N TYR A 2 -15.46 -4.30 2.60
CA TYR A 2 -15.32 -4.10 1.17
C TYR A 2 -15.34 -2.58 0.96
N LEU A 3 -14.22 -2.02 0.48
CA LEU A 3 -14.18 -0.64 0.03
C LEU A 3 -15.03 -0.55 -1.23
N ASP A 4 -15.97 0.37 -1.29
CA ASP A 4 -16.65 0.70 -2.52
C ASP A 4 -15.60 0.98 -3.60
N GLY A 5 -15.83 0.48 -4.82
CA GLY A 5 -14.85 0.57 -5.91
C GLY A 5 -14.36 1.99 -6.20
N GLU A 6 -15.10 3.00 -5.76
CA GLU A 6 -14.73 4.42 -5.86
C GLU A 6 -13.60 4.85 -4.90
N GLN A 7 -13.34 4.10 -3.84
CA GLN A 7 -12.29 4.39 -2.84
C GLN A 7 -11.00 3.60 -3.07
N LEU A 8 -10.93 2.82 -4.14
CA LEU A 8 -9.73 2.06 -4.46
C LEU A 8 -8.59 3.02 -4.84
N GLN A 9 -7.41 2.82 -4.26
CA GLN A 9 -6.17 3.51 -4.63
C GLN A 9 -5.17 2.50 -5.16
N TRP A 10 -4.69 2.69 -6.38
CA TRP A 10 -3.59 1.91 -6.92
C TRP A 10 -2.26 2.37 -6.33
N CYS A 11 -1.43 1.40 -5.98
CA CYS A 11 -0.15 1.66 -5.33
C CYS A 11 0.88 2.25 -6.30
N TRP A 12 1.26 3.50 -6.09
CA TRP A 12 2.28 4.18 -6.89
C TRP A 12 3.67 3.55 -6.77
N SER A 13 3.98 2.85 -5.67
CA SER A 13 5.24 2.09 -5.57
C SER A 13 5.29 0.91 -6.56
N GLN A 14 4.16 0.29 -6.87
CA GLN A 14 4.07 -0.74 -7.91
C GLN A 14 4.21 -0.11 -9.29
N LEU A 15 3.49 1.00 -9.55
CA LEU A 15 3.57 1.73 -10.81
C LEU A 15 5.00 2.19 -11.11
N LYS A 16 5.73 2.69 -10.11
CA LYS A 16 7.13 3.04 -10.25
C LYS A 16 7.98 1.87 -10.75
N ARG A 17 7.77 0.67 -10.21
CA ARG A 17 8.45 -0.55 -10.70
C ARG A 17 8.07 -0.89 -12.14
N ASP A 18 6.81 -0.67 -12.50
CA ASP A 18 6.35 -0.92 -13.86
C ASP A 18 6.90 0.13 -14.84
N PHE A 19 7.00 1.40 -14.44
CA PHE A 19 7.69 2.43 -15.23
C PHE A 19 9.17 2.09 -15.42
N GLN A 20 9.84 1.56 -14.39
CA GLN A 20 11.22 1.08 -14.54
C GLN A 20 11.35 -0.04 -15.56
N LYS A 21 10.43 -1.01 -15.58
CA LYS A 21 10.41 -2.07 -16.61
C LYS A 21 10.22 -1.52 -18.03
N LEU A 22 9.51 -0.39 -18.20
CA LEU A 22 9.42 0.30 -19.50
C LEU A 22 10.76 0.95 -19.86
N ILE A 23 11.45 1.57 -18.89
CA ILE A 23 12.77 2.19 -19.08
C ILE A 23 13.81 1.13 -19.48
N ASP A 24 13.73 -0.05 -18.90
CA ASP A 24 14.65 -1.17 -19.18
C ASP A 24 14.35 -1.88 -20.51
N SER A 25 13.32 -1.46 -21.23
CA SER A 25 12.96 -2.02 -22.54
C SER A 25 14.02 -1.70 -23.60
N PRO A 26 14.33 -2.63 -24.52
CA PRO A 26 15.19 -2.37 -25.67
C PRO A 26 14.55 -1.42 -26.70
N ASP A 27 13.22 -1.29 -26.71
CA ASP A 27 12.48 -0.38 -27.60
C ASP A 27 12.60 1.06 -27.11
N ASN A 28 13.23 1.91 -27.89
CA ASN A 28 13.45 3.33 -27.57
C ASN A 28 12.15 4.12 -27.34
N CYS A 29 11.07 3.76 -28.03
CA CYS A 29 9.78 4.42 -27.85
C CYS A 29 9.16 4.07 -26.49
N VAL A 30 9.24 2.77 -26.10
CA VAL A 30 8.81 2.28 -24.81
C VAL A 30 9.64 2.88 -23.68
N LYS A 31 10.98 2.88 -23.83
CA LYS A 31 11.93 3.47 -22.89
C LYS A 31 11.62 4.95 -22.63
N ARG A 32 11.40 5.73 -23.69
CA ARG A 32 11.05 7.17 -23.58
C ARG A 32 9.77 7.36 -22.77
N MET A 33 8.73 6.57 -23.07
CA MET A 33 7.48 6.59 -22.31
C MET A 33 7.70 6.30 -20.83
N GLY A 34 8.53 5.31 -20.50
CA GLY A 34 8.92 4.99 -19.13
C GLY A 34 9.58 6.17 -18.42
N HIS A 35 10.51 6.86 -19.09
CA HIS A 35 11.16 8.06 -18.54
C HIS A 35 10.18 9.21 -18.32
N ASP A 36 9.27 9.44 -19.26
CA ASP A 36 8.27 10.50 -19.14
C ASP A 36 7.32 10.24 -17.95
N LEU A 37 6.81 9.02 -17.80
CA LEU A 37 5.98 8.62 -16.66
C LEU A 37 6.75 8.68 -15.34
N MET A 38 8.01 8.23 -15.30
CA MET A 38 8.86 8.30 -14.10
C MET A 38 9.12 9.74 -13.68
N ARG A 39 9.24 10.67 -14.63
CA ARG A 39 9.37 12.12 -14.33
C ARG A 39 8.14 12.65 -13.63
N GLN A 40 6.94 12.25 -14.06
CA GLN A 40 5.69 12.65 -13.43
C GLN A 40 5.55 12.04 -12.02
N GLU A 41 5.94 10.78 -11.85
CA GLU A 41 5.98 10.14 -10.52
C GLU A 41 6.87 10.93 -9.56
N ARG A 42 8.10 11.28 -9.97
CA ARG A 42 9.03 12.03 -9.13
C ARG A 42 8.46 13.40 -8.72
N ALA A 43 7.90 14.14 -9.68
CA ALA A 43 7.27 15.43 -9.40
C ALA A 43 6.08 15.30 -8.43
N LEU A 44 5.25 14.29 -8.61
CA LEU A 44 4.12 14.02 -7.73
C LEU A 44 4.55 13.72 -6.30
N PHE A 45 5.56 12.86 -6.13
CA PHE A 45 6.05 12.49 -4.81
C PHE A 45 6.86 13.61 -4.13
N GLU A 46 7.45 14.52 -4.89
CA GLU A 46 8.04 15.74 -4.32
C GLU A 46 6.95 16.60 -3.67
N CYS A 47 5.88 16.90 -4.40
CA CYS A 47 4.74 17.65 -3.85
C CYS A 47 4.09 16.92 -2.66
N TRP A 48 4.01 15.59 -2.72
CA TRP A 48 3.47 14.77 -1.64
C TRP A 48 4.34 14.86 -0.38
N ARG A 49 5.66 14.80 -0.50
CA ARG A 49 6.61 14.97 0.63
C ARG A 49 6.45 16.33 1.28
N GLN A 50 6.38 17.40 0.50
CA GLN A 50 6.17 18.76 1.00
C GLN A 50 4.83 18.87 1.79
N TYR A 51 3.77 18.23 1.29
CA TYR A 51 2.50 18.17 2.01
C TYR A 51 2.64 17.38 3.32
N LYS A 52 3.28 16.23 3.33
CA LYS A 52 3.50 15.42 4.53
C LYS A 52 4.40 16.09 5.56
N ALA A 53 5.36 16.88 5.12
CA ALA A 53 6.23 17.72 5.97
C ALA A 53 5.51 18.97 6.52
N GLY A 54 4.28 19.26 6.06
CA GLY A 54 3.53 20.45 6.47
C GLY A 54 3.96 21.75 5.78
N GLU A 55 4.88 21.68 4.80
CA GLU A 55 5.38 22.84 4.04
C GLU A 55 4.31 23.45 3.15
N ILE A 56 3.40 22.61 2.63
CA ILE A 56 2.27 23.05 1.82
C ILE A 56 0.95 22.49 2.37
N LYS A 57 -0.13 23.26 2.18
CA LYS A 57 -1.48 22.85 2.57
C LYS A 57 -2.08 21.85 1.56
N TRP A 58 -3.07 21.07 1.99
CA TRP A 58 -3.80 20.12 1.15
C TRP A 58 -4.30 20.71 -0.19
N LYS A 59 -4.92 21.88 -0.15
CA LYS A 59 -5.40 22.57 -1.36
C LYS A 59 -4.26 22.93 -2.32
N THR A 60 -3.10 23.30 -1.80
CA THR A 60 -1.90 23.61 -2.60
C THR A 60 -1.34 22.33 -3.25
N PHE A 61 -1.29 21.23 -2.49
CA PHE A 61 -0.93 19.92 -3.05
C PHE A 61 -1.85 19.54 -4.21
N GLN A 62 -3.18 19.65 -4.03
CA GLN A 62 -4.14 19.36 -5.09
C GLN A 62 -3.92 20.21 -6.34
N LYS A 63 -3.61 21.51 -6.15
CA LYS A 63 -3.29 22.43 -7.26
C LYS A 63 -2.05 21.97 -8.03
N TYR A 64 -1.00 21.52 -7.34
CA TYR A 64 0.22 21.03 -7.97
C TYR A 64 0.06 19.63 -8.60
N ALA A 65 -0.75 18.78 -8.02
CA ALA A 65 -1.03 17.45 -8.56
C ALA A 65 -1.88 17.49 -9.86
N LEU A 66 -2.68 18.55 -10.07
CA LEU A 66 -3.57 18.65 -11.22
C LEU A 66 -2.86 18.64 -12.58
N PRO A 67 -1.82 19.47 -12.82
CA PRO A 67 -1.07 19.43 -14.08
C PRO A 67 -0.35 18.10 -14.28
N ILE A 68 0.19 17.49 -13.22
CA ILE A 68 0.82 16.18 -13.29
C ILE A 68 -0.20 15.10 -13.70
N ARG A 69 -1.41 15.14 -13.13
CA ARG A 69 -2.51 14.26 -13.52
C ARG A 69 -2.85 14.39 -15.00
N LYS A 70 -2.96 15.61 -15.51
CA LYS A 70 -3.24 15.88 -16.94
C LYS A 70 -2.15 15.32 -17.84
N GLU A 71 -0.88 15.52 -17.46
CA GLU A 71 0.26 15.02 -18.22
C GLU A 71 0.32 13.48 -18.23
N VAL A 72 0.14 12.83 -17.08
CA VAL A 72 0.04 11.35 -17.01
C VAL A 72 -1.09 10.86 -17.90
N GLN A 73 -2.26 11.47 -17.87
CA GLN A 73 -3.39 11.10 -18.72
C GLN A 73 -3.06 11.25 -20.21
N TYR A 74 -2.41 12.35 -20.60
CA TYR A 74 -1.94 12.58 -21.96
C TYR A 74 -0.94 11.49 -22.40
N LEU A 75 0.06 11.18 -21.57
CA LEU A 75 1.05 10.14 -21.84
C LEU A 75 0.39 8.77 -22.03
N LEU A 76 -0.57 8.41 -21.18
CA LEU A 76 -1.31 7.14 -21.30
C LEU A 76 -2.14 7.09 -22.60
N LEU A 77 -2.78 8.19 -22.98
CA LEU A 77 -3.51 8.27 -24.26
C LEU A 77 -2.55 8.10 -25.43
N ARG A 78 -1.41 8.80 -25.44
CA ARG A 78 -0.38 8.70 -26.47
C ARG A 78 0.18 7.28 -26.59
N GLY A 79 0.41 6.61 -25.46
CA GLY A 79 0.95 5.25 -25.42
C GLY A 79 0.03 4.20 -26.05
N ARG A 80 -1.27 4.44 -26.12
CA ARG A 80 -2.25 3.55 -26.79
C ARG A 80 -2.04 3.42 -28.29
N TRP A 81 -1.34 4.36 -28.90
CA TRP A 81 -1.02 4.37 -30.34
C TRP A 81 0.39 3.86 -30.65
N SER A 82 1.05 3.24 -29.66
CA SER A 82 2.38 2.65 -29.83
C SER A 82 2.33 1.40 -30.71
N LYS A 83 3.43 1.12 -31.41
CA LYS A 83 3.62 -0.17 -32.12
C LYS A 83 3.85 -1.33 -31.14
N SER A 84 4.28 -1.07 -29.94
CA SER A 84 4.52 -2.09 -28.90
C SER A 84 3.21 -2.53 -28.24
N LYS A 85 2.77 -3.76 -28.53
CA LYS A 85 1.55 -4.34 -27.91
C LYS A 85 1.59 -4.30 -26.39
N LYS A 86 2.79 -4.53 -25.80
CA LYS A 86 2.98 -4.46 -24.33
C LYS A 86 2.72 -3.06 -23.79
N LEU A 87 3.23 -2.02 -24.45
CA LEU A 87 2.99 -0.64 -24.02
C LEU A 87 1.53 -0.24 -24.21
N VAL A 88 0.91 -0.64 -25.30
CA VAL A 88 -0.52 -0.40 -25.56
C VAL A 88 -1.38 -0.99 -24.46
N GLY A 89 -1.18 -2.29 -24.11
CA GLY A 89 -1.93 -2.95 -23.05
C GLY A 89 -1.75 -2.26 -21.68
N PHE A 90 -0.50 -1.92 -21.34
CA PHE A 90 -0.19 -1.19 -20.12
C PHE A 90 -0.89 0.17 -20.04
N CYS A 91 -0.81 0.97 -21.11
CA CYS A 91 -1.46 2.29 -21.16
C CYS A 91 -2.99 2.19 -21.16
N GLN A 92 -3.57 1.20 -21.83
CA GLN A 92 -5.01 0.94 -21.81
C GLN A 92 -5.52 0.60 -20.43
N GLU A 93 -4.82 -0.28 -19.72
CA GLU A 93 -5.18 -0.71 -18.36
C GLU A 93 -5.13 0.46 -17.37
N LEU A 94 -4.05 1.25 -17.39
CA LEU A 94 -3.95 2.43 -16.53
C LEU A 94 -4.97 3.51 -16.89
N HIS A 95 -5.24 3.69 -18.17
CA HIS A 95 -6.23 4.67 -18.61
C HIS A 95 -7.66 4.28 -18.23
N LYS A 96 -7.99 2.99 -18.31
CA LYS A 96 -9.30 2.46 -17.88
C LYS A 96 -9.52 2.70 -16.39
N ASN A 97 -8.48 2.48 -15.58
CA ASN A 97 -8.52 2.59 -14.11
C ASN A 97 -7.94 3.92 -13.60
N ARG A 98 -7.89 4.96 -14.45
CA ARG A 98 -7.21 6.23 -14.15
C ARG A 98 -7.67 6.91 -12.85
N ASP A 99 -8.93 6.74 -12.47
CA ASP A 99 -9.47 7.39 -11.28
C ASP A 99 -8.91 6.78 -9.99
N HIS A 100 -8.58 5.49 -10.01
CA HIS A 100 -7.91 4.80 -8.90
C HIS A 100 -6.44 5.21 -8.71
N LEU A 101 -5.81 5.85 -9.68
CA LEU A 101 -4.47 6.42 -9.55
C LEU A 101 -4.45 7.67 -8.65
N TRP A 102 -5.58 8.37 -8.53
CA TRP A 102 -5.66 9.71 -7.95
C TRP A 102 -6.60 9.81 -6.74
N THR A 103 -7.06 8.69 -6.20
CA THR A 103 -7.93 8.67 -5.02
C THR A 103 -7.29 9.40 -3.85
N PHE A 104 -6.00 9.18 -3.59
CA PHE A 104 -5.23 9.86 -2.54
C PHE A 104 -5.14 11.38 -2.74
N ALA A 105 -5.22 11.89 -3.96
CA ALA A 105 -5.21 13.33 -4.26
C ALA A 105 -6.61 13.95 -4.21
N ARG A 106 -7.67 13.13 -4.19
CA ARG A 106 -9.06 13.58 -4.04
C ARG A 106 -9.53 13.53 -2.60
N ILE A 107 -9.12 12.51 -1.85
CA ILE A 107 -9.57 12.25 -0.49
C ILE A 107 -8.38 12.40 0.45
N GLN A 108 -8.46 13.36 1.36
CA GLN A 108 -7.41 13.61 2.35
C GLN A 108 -7.30 12.42 3.32
N GLY A 109 -6.08 12.04 3.66
CA GLY A 109 -5.79 10.92 4.57
C GLY A 109 -5.56 9.59 3.88
N ILE A 110 -5.81 9.46 2.57
CA ILE A 110 -5.43 8.27 1.79
C ILE A 110 -3.97 8.38 1.38
N GLU A 111 -3.21 7.31 1.57
CA GLU A 111 -1.80 7.23 1.15
C GLU A 111 -1.71 6.79 -0.33
N PRO A 112 -0.74 7.36 -1.11
CA PRO A 112 -0.54 6.96 -2.50
C PRO A 112 0.05 5.56 -2.66
N THR A 113 0.56 4.97 -1.57
CA THR A 113 1.20 3.66 -1.55
C THR A 113 0.65 2.79 -0.42
N ASN A 114 0.67 1.47 -0.61
CA ASN A 114 0.34 0.51 0.44
C ASN A 114 1.58 0.02 1.21
N THR A 115 2.66 0.79 1.20
CA THR A 115 3.94 0.42 1.82
C THR A 115 3.81 0.09 3.31
N ALA A 116 2.88 0.72 4.02
CA ALA A 116 2.61 0.41 5.43
C ALA A 116 2.05 -1.02 5.59
N ALA A 117 1.06 -1.39 4.77
CA ALA A 117 0.49 -2.74 4.77
C ALA A 117 1.52 -3.79 4.30
N GLU A 118 2.32 -3.48 3.26
CA GLU A 118 3.39 -4.37 2.80
C GLU A 118 4.46 -4.59 3.89
N ARG A 119 4.82 -3.55 4.65
CA ARG A 119 5.73 -3.69 5.80
C ARG A 119 5.15 -4.57 6.91
N ALA A 120 3.87 -4.40 7.23
CA ALA A 120 3.21 -5.22 8.23
C ALA A 120 3.17 -6.70 7.84
N LEU A 121 3.04 -7.01 6.55
CA LEU A 121 3.06 -8.39 6.04
C LEU A 121 4.47 -8.96 5.87
N ARG A 122 5.52 -8.14 5.90
CA ARG A 122 6.90 -8.58 5.66
C ARG A 122 7.37 -9.72 6.59
N PRO A 123 7.10 -9.71 7.92
CA PRO A 123 7.45 -10.83 8.79
C PRO A 123 6.83 -12.15 8.32
N ALA A 124 5.57 -12.13 7.89
CA ALA A 124 4.88 -13.31 7.36
C ALA A 124 5.55 -13.85 6.08
N VAL A 125 5.95 -12.95 5.18
CA VAL A 125 6.64 -13.33 3.94
C VAL A 125 8.02 -13.92 4.24
N ILE A 126 8.76 -13.33 5.18
CA ILE A 126 10.07 -13.85 5.62
C ILE A 126 9.90 -15.23 6.27
N TYR A 127 8.96 -15.36 7.21
CA TYR A 127 8.67 -16.65 7.85
C TYR A 127 8.36 -17.73 6.79
N ARG A 128 7.47 -17.46 5.85
CA ARG A 128 7.13 -18.41 4.78
C ARG A 128 8.35 -18.83 3.95
N LYS A 129 9.27 -17.90 3.68
CA LYS A 129 10.48 -18.20 2.91
C LYS A 129 11.48 -19.06 3.69
N LEU A 130 11.59 -18.86 5.01
CA LEU A 130 12.54 -19.56 5.86
C LEU A 130 12.00 -20.92 6.33
N SER A 131 10.70 -21.04 6.59
CA SER A 131 10.07 -22.27 7.12
C SER A 131 9.33 -23.08 6.05
N PHE A 132 9.46 -22.73 4.76
CA PHE A 132 8.76 -23.37 3.66
C PHE A 132 7.22 -23.32 3.77
N GLY A 133 6.69 -22.44 4.62
CA GLY A 133 5.27 -22.25 4.85
C GLY A 133 4.65 -23.21 5.86
N THR A 134 3.34 -23.41 5.75
CA THR A 134 2.56 -24.30 6.64
C THR A 134 1.91 -25.39 5.81
N GLN A 135 1.87 -26.61 6.35
CA GLN A 135 1.30 -27.78 5.65
C GLN A 135 -0.11 -28.14 6.14
N SER A 136 -0.69 -27.37 7.05
CA SER A 136 -2.02 -27.61 7.57
C SER A 136 -2.78 -26.32 7.88
N ALA A 137 -4.12 -26.40 7.84
CA ALA A 137 -4.97 -25.27 8.23
C ALA A 137 -4.75 -24.84 9.70
N LYS A 138 -4.42 -25.80 10.59
CA LYS A 138 -4.08 -25.51 11.99
C LYS A 138 -2.78 -24.76 12.10
N GLY A 139 -1.76 -25.15 11.34
CA GLY A 139 -0.47 -24.44 11.28
C GLY A 139 -0.62 -23.03 10.71
N SER A 140 -1.40 -22.86 9.66
CA SER A 140 -1.67 -21.54 9.09
C SER A 140 -2.35 -20.59 10.09
N ARG A 141 -3.35 -21.06 10.81
CA ARG A 141 -4.01 -20.31 11.90
C ARG A 141 -3.10 -19.97 13.06
N PHE A 142 -2.18 -20.87 13.40
CA PHE A 142 -1.17 -20.59 14.43
C PHE A 142 -0.27 -19.42 14.00
N VAL A 143 0.26 -19.47 12.78
CA VAL A 143 1.12 -18.40 12.25
C VAL A 143 0.37 -17.07 12.15
N GLU A 144 -0.88 -17.07 11.67
CA GLU A 144 -1.74 -15.89 11.62
C GLU A 144 -1.91 -15.26 13.01
N ARG A 145 -2.23 -16.05 14.03
CA ARG A 145 -2.41 -15.57 15.40
C ARG A 145 -1.12 -15.03 16.01
N MET A 146 0.00 -15.72 15.79
CA MET A 146 1.30 -15.29 16.30
C MET A 146 1.77 -13.99 15.66
N LEU A 147 1.56 -13.83 14.35
CA LEU A 147 1.87 -12.59 13.64
C LEU A 147 0.95 -11.44 14.08
N THR A 148 -0.35 -11.68 14.23
CA THR A 148 -1.29 -10.69 14.74
C THR A 148 -0.89 -10.23 16.14
N MET A 149 -0.61 -11.16 17.04
CA MET A 149 -0.19 -10.86 18.40
C MET A 149 1.13 -10.06 18.44
N SER A 150 2.16 -10.52 17.74
CA SER A 150 3.47 -9.84 17.74
C SER A 150 3.43 -8.44 17.14
N GLU A 151 2.71 -8.26 16.02
CA GLU A 151 2.55 -6.93 15.41
C GLU A 151 1.68 -6.00 16.25
N THR A 152 0.61 -6.49 16.87
CA THR A 152 -0.21 -5.69 17.77
C THR A 152 0.60 -5.25 18.99
N CYS A 153 1.36 -6.15 19.62
CA CYS A 153 2.26 -5.80 20.72
C CYS A 153 3.29 -4.74 20.27
N ARG A 154 3.90 -4.91 19.10
CA ARG A 154 4.86 -3.94 18.55
C ARG A 154 4.24 -2.55 18.35
N LEU A 155 3.04 -2.49 17.77
CA LEU A 155 2.33 -1.21 17.54
C LEU A 155 1.96 -0.49 18.83
N HIS A 156 1.71 -1.23 19.90
CA HIS A 156 1.38 -0.69 21.23
C HIS A 156 2.57 -0.61 22.18
N ASN A 157 3.82 -0.76 21.69
CA ASN A 157 5.03 -0.78 22.50
C ASN A 157 4.98 -1.77 23.67
N ARG A 158 4.28 -2.91 23.49
CA ARG A 158 4.20 -4.00 24.48
C ARG A 158 5.21 -5.09 24.15
N ASN A 159 5.74 -5.72 25.20
CA ASN A 159 6.62 -6.86 25.04
C ASN A 159 5.79 -8.11 24.68
N ALA A 160 5.97 -8.64 23.46
CA ALA A 160 5.24 -9.80 22.96
C ALA A 160 5.53 -11.09 23.78
N TYR A 161 6.76 -11.25 24.28
CA TYR A 161 7.12 -12.39 25.10
C TYR A 161 6.42 -12.34 26.46
N GLN A 162 6.40 -11.19 27.11
CA GLN A 162 5.69 -10.98 28.36
C GLN A 162 4.18 -11.23 28.20
N PHE A 163 3.59 -10.76 27.11
CA PHE A 163 2.18 -11.03 26.80
C PHE A 163 1.90 -12.53 26.68
N LEU A 164 2.80 -13.30 26.06
CA LEU A 164 2.65 -14.77 25.94
C LEU A 164 2.73 -15.44 27.31
N ILE A 165 3.63 -15.01 28.18
CA ILE A 165 3.72 -15.53 29.57
C ILE A 165 2.39 -15.30 30.31
N GLU A 166 1.89 -14.08 30.28
CA GLU A 166 0.61 -13.69 30.90
C GLU A 166 -0.57 -14.52 30.36
N ALA A 167 -0.62 -14.69 29.03
CA ALA A 167 -1.66 -15.49 28.38
C ALA A 167 -1.61 -16.98 28.79
N MET A 168 -0.40 -17.53 28.92
CA MET A 168 -0.22 -18.91 29.38
C MET A 168 -0.58 -19.06 30.87
N GLN A 169 -0.14 -18.14 31.71
CA GLN A 169 -0.49 -18.14 33.14
C GLN A 169 -2.01 -18.04 33.34
N ALA A 170 -2.68 -17.14 32.62
CA ALA A 170 -4.14 -17.01 32.65
C ALA A 170 -4.82 -18.33 32.25
N LYS A 171 -4.33 -18.99 31.21
CA LYS A 171 -4.87 -20.29 30.80
C LYS A 171 -4.73 -21.37 31.86
N PHE A 172 -3.57 -21.47 32.54
CA PHE A 172 -3.32 -22.49 33.57
C PHE A 172 -4.09 -22.20 34.86
N SER A 173 -4.31 -20.94 35.20
CA SER A 173 -5.08 -20.53 36.40
C SER A 173 -6.58 -20.45 36.15
N GLY A 174 -7.07 -20.64 34.92
CA GLY A 174 -8.48 -20.45 34.58
C GLY A 174 -8.92 -18.99 34.54
N ALA A 175 -7.98 -18.04 34.59
CA ALA A 175 -8.27 -16.61 34.50
C ALA A 175 -8.58 -16.17 33.05
N PRO A 176 -9.26 -15.03 32.86
CA PRO A 176 -9.51 -14.48 31.53
C PRO A 176 -8.18 -14.12 30.84
N ALA A 177 -8.12 -14.39 29.54
CA ALA A 177 -6.92 -14.09 28.73
C ALA A 177 -6.66 -12.57 28.69
N PRO A 178 -5.37 -12.13 28.72
CA PRO A 178 -5.03 -10.72 28.62
C PRO A 178 -5.47 -10.15 27.25
N SER A 179 -5.95 -8.89 27.27
CA SER A 179 -6.32 -8.19 26.03
C SER A 179 -5.08 -7.75 25.26
N LEU A 180 -5.10 -7.89 23.94
CA LEU A 180 -4.12 -7.28 23.03
C LEU A 180 -4.35 -5.78 22.87
N LEU A 181 -5.58 -5.32 23.05
CA LEU A 181 -5.97 -3.93 22.87
C LEU A 181 -5.71 -3.15 24.17
N PRO A 182 -5.41 -1.84 24.08
CA PRO A 182 -5.34 -0.96 25.25
C PRO A 182 -6.64 -0.97 26.05
N ALA A 183 -6.57 -0.71 27.35
CA ALA A 183 -7.74 -0.70 28.23
C ALA A 183 -8.77 0.39 27.86
N ASP A 184 -8.32 1.45 27.23
CA ASP A 184 -9.11 2.60 26.75
C ASP A 184 -9.59 2.45 25.31
N TYR A 185 -9.32 1.31 24.67
CA TYR A 185 -9.76 1.08 23.29
C TYR A 185 -11.27 0.99 23.20
N GLN A 186 -11.86 1.98 22.58
CA GLN A 186 -13.27 1.94 22.17
C GLN A 186 -13.34 1.62 20.66
N PRO A 187 -13.99 0.50 20.27
CA PRO A 187 -14.19 0.21 18.86
C PRO A 187 -15.03 1.33 18.25
N THR A 188 -14.48 2.07 17.29
CA THR A 188 -15.26 2.97 16.44
C THR A 188 -16.15 2.11 15.53
N VAL A 189 -17.27 1.65 16.07
CA VAL A 189 -18.36 1.08 15.26
C VAL A 189 -18.98 2.26 14.52
N LYS A 190 -18.58 2.51 13.28
CA LYS A 190 -19.43 3.26 12.38
C LYS A 190 -20.65 2.36 12.15
N ALA A 191 -21.78 2.76 12.74
CA ALA A 191 -23.07 2.18 12.42
C ALA A 191 -23.24 2.15 10.89
N ALA A 192 -23.63 1.00 10.38
CA ALA A 192 -23.96 0.78 8.99
C ALA A 192 -25.19 1.61 8.57
#